data_62299d5efc45a8ad9f544c3212809a9a
#
_entry.id   62299d5efc45a8ad9f544c3212809a9a
#
_cell.length_a   1.000
_cell.length_b   1.000
_cell.length_c   1.000
_cell.angle_alpha   90.00
_cell.angle_beta   90.00
_cell.angle_gamma   90.00
#
_symmetry.space_group_name_H-M   'P 1'
#
loop_
_entity.id
_entity.type
_entity.pdbx_description
1 polymer ?
#
loop_
_entity_poly.entity_id
_entity_poly.type
_entity_poly.pdbx_seq_one_letter_code
_entity_poly.pdbx_strand_id
1 'polypeptide(L)'
;NLLTSKTVNVTLKYDPATQKTRDGSFDNGIVVHEYGHGISNRNTGNGSSCLSSSVSKEQMGEGWSDFFALMLTNQPGATAGVPRGIGTYATSELITDGGIRPAKYSPDLAINGYGYGDTNGMEYTNTAGALVPDVHSIGFVWATMLWDLHWKYVEKYGYSSDVSANATNGSTRVLQNVMNGLKLQPCNPTFIDGRDAILAAEAANTLSNGADKCMIWNVFAARGLGVDASAGSKTDINDQTYSYDIPAECVLATNDVNAAKAFSIYPNPAKNEFFLKSNKSILGKVSVEIFDASGKLVSSQKTAATEAVNTQALPNGVYVVKATGLGVDYSSKLMIKK
;
A
#
# COMPACT_ATOMS: atom_id res chain seq x y z
N ASN A 1 36.02 0.67 6.60
CA ASN A 1 36.23 0.22 5.21
C ASN A 1 34.95 -0.36 4.65
N LEU A 2 34.03 0.49 4.15
CA LEU A 2 32.67 0.08 3.84
C LEU A 2 32.24 0.52 2.43
N LEU A 3 33.19 0.80 1.56
CA LEU A 3 32.96 1.08 0.17
C LEU A 3 33.66 0.00 -0.68
N THR A 4 33.14 -1.21 -0.66
CA THR A 4 33.31 -2.06 -1.84
C THR A 4 32.48 -1.41 -2.92
N SER A 5 33.13 -0.87 -3.92
CA SER A 5 32.52 -0.26 -5.10
C SER A 5 31.58 -1.27 -5.76
N LYS A 6 30.27 -1.12 -5.57
CA LYS A 6 29.34 -1.70 -6.51
C LYS A 6 29.37 -0.80 -7.75
N THR A 7 29.81 -1.35 -8.86
CA THR A 7 29.70 -0.67 -10.15
C THR A 7 28.25 -0.72 -10.56
N VAL A 8 27.60 0.45 -10.59
CA VAL A 8 26.27 0.58 -11.19
C VAL A 8 26.48 0.64 -12.68
N ASN A 9 26.08 -0.41 -13.39
CA ASN A 9 26.08 -0.40 -14.86
C ASN A 9 24.85 0.34 -15.35
N VAL A 10 24.98 1.62 -15.65
CA VAL A 10 23.92 2.42 -16.22
C VAL A 10 24.03 2.35 -17.73
N THR A 11 23.03 1.77 -18.38
CA THR A 11 22.99 1.64 -19.82
C THR A 11 22.49 2.95 -20.45
N LEU A 12 23.21 3.47 -21.43
CA LEU A 12 22.73 4.56 -22.27
C LEU A 12 21.54 4.06 -23.10
N LYS A 13 20.37 4.67 -22.94
CA LYS A 13 19.19 4.37 -23.74
C LYS A 13 19.00 5.42 -24.82
N TYR A 14 19.01 5.00 -26.09
CA TYR A 14 18.68 5.87 -27.21
C TYR A 14 17.16 5.99 -27.34
N ASP A 15 16.68 7.23 -27.37
CA ASP A 15 15.28 7.54 -27.63
C ASP A 15 15.14 7.93 -29.12
N PRO A 16 14.53 7.08 -29.95
CA PRO A 16 14.41 7.35 -31.40
C PRO A 16 13.46 8.51 -31.71
N ALA A 17 12.52 8.83 -30.82
CA ALA A 17 11.56 9.92 -31.03
C ALA A 17 12.21 11.30 -30.86
N THR A 18 13.13 11.43 -29.91
CA THR A 18 13.87 12.68 -29.66
C THR A 18 15.27 12.70 -30.25
N GLN A 19 15.74 11.57 -30.80
CA GLN A 19 17.12 11.36 -31.27
C GLN A 19 18.18 11.64 -30.20
N LYS A 20 17.85 11.48 -28.93
CA LYS A 20 18.75 11.71 -27.81
C LYS A 20 19.07 10.42 -27.07
N THR A 21 20.28 10.32 -26.60
CA THR A 21 20.70 9.28 -25.67
C THR A 21 20.55 9.81 -24.25
N ARG A 22 19.88 9.07 -23.39
CA ARG A 22 19.75 9.40 -21.97
C ARG A 22 20.68 8.51 -21.17
N ASP A 23 21.43 9.14 -20.27
CA ASP A 23 22.25 8.44 -19.30
C ASP A 23 21.46 8.23 -18.04
N GLY A 24 21.21 6.97 -17.67
CA GLY A 24 20.44 6.62 -16.46
C GLY A 24 21.10 7.09 -15.15
N SER A 25 22.41 7.46 -15.18
CA SER A 25 23.07 8.05 -14.01
C SER A 25 22.52 9.43 -13.63
N PHE A 26 21.77 10.06 -14.55
CA PHE A 26 21.01 11.29 -14.27
C PHE A 26 19.56 11.04 -13.83
N ASP A 27 19.14 9.78 -13.71
CA ASP A 27 17.85 9.43 -13.15
C ASP A 27 17.95 9.33 -11.63
N ASN A 28 17.42 10.33 -10.92
CA ASN A 28 17.46 10.34 -9.47
C ASN A 28 16.72 9.14 -8.84
N GLY A 29 15.69 8.60 -9.51
CA GLY A 29 14.99 7.39 -9.09
C GLY A 29 15.93 6.19 -9.08
N ILE A 30 16.71 6.00 -10.16
CA ILE A 30 17.70 4.92 -10.25
C ILE A 30 18.82 5.13 -9.24
N VAL A 31 19.39 6.34 -9.16
CA VAL A 31 20.50 6.63 -8.22
C VAL A 31 20.11 6.33 -6.77
N VAL A 32 18.93 6.77 -6.36
CA VAL A 32 18.42 6.52 -4.99
C VAL A 32 18.07 5.04 -4.80
N HIS A 33 17.52 4.37 -5.81
CA HIS A 33 17.23 2.94 -5.78
C HIS A 33 18.51 2.13 -5.49
N GLU A 34 19.57 2.38 -6.24
CA GLU A 34 20.86 1.69 -6.05
C GLU A 34 21.47 1.98 -4.67
N TYR A 35 21.35 3.20 -4.19
CA TYR A 35 21.75 3.53 -2.82
C TYR A 35 20.89 2.79 -1.79
N GLY A 36 19.61 2.59 -2.08
CA GLY A 36 18.63 1.83 -1.29
C GLY A 36 19.07 0.40 -1.02
N HIS A 37 19.71 -0.29 -2.00
CA HIS A 37 20.33 -1.60 -1.78
C HIS A 37 21.39 -1.56 -0.68
N GLY A 38 22.17 -0.48 -0.65
CA GLY A 38 23.16 -0.28 0.42
C GLY A 38 22.51 -0.11 1.79
N ILE A 39 21.37 0.58 1.87
CA ILE A 39 20.61 0.75 3.12
C ILE A 39 20.01 -0.58 3.57
N SER A 40 19.26 -1.26 2.71
CA SER A 40 18.54 -2.49 3.05
C SER A 40 19.49 -3.63 3.40
N ASN A 41 20.58 -3.84 2.65
CA ASN A 41 21.55 -4.87 2.94
C ASN A 41 22.30 -4.66 4.29
N ARG A 42 22.54 -3.39 4.69
CA ARG A 42 23.22 -3.10 5.97
C ARG A 42 22.31 -3.16 7.18
N ASN A 43 21.02 -3.03 7.00
CA ASN A 43 20.07 -2.98 8.11
C ASN A 43 19.31 -4.31 8.29
N THR A 44 19.34 -5.24 7.33
CA THR A 44 18.64 -6.53 7.43
C THR A 44 19.52 -7.56 8.13
N GLY A 45 18.96 -8.22 9.13
CA GLY A 45 19.62 -9.34 9.82
C GLY A 45 20.99 -8.96 10.39
N ASN A 46 22.05 -9.63 9.92
CA ASN A 46 23.42 -9.39 10.38
C ASN A 46 24.16 -8.28 9.59
N GLY A 47 23.48 -7.62 8.67
CA GLY A 47 24.04 -6.50 7.90
C GLY A 47 24.99 -6.86 6.76
N SER A 48 25.02 -8.11 6.29
CA SER A 48 25.92 -8.50 5.19
C SER A 48 25.24 -9.16 3.99
N SER A 49 24.60 -10.30 4.12
CA SER A 49 24.09 -11.10 3.00
C SER A 49 22.67 -11.61 3.26
N CYS A 50 21.85 -10.79 3.89
CA CYS A 50 20.53 -11.17 4.39
C CYS A 50 19.37 -10.80 3.45
N LEU A 51 19.65 -10.51 2.17
CA LEU A 51 18.64 -10.31 1.12
C LEU A 51 19.06 -11.10 -0.14
N SER A 52 19.11 -12.42 -0.01
CA SER A 52 19.55 -13.31 -1.09
C SER A 52 18.41 -14.11 -1.70
N SER A 53 18.18 -13.94 -3.00
CA SER A 53 17.18 -14.70 -3.77
C SER A 53 17.52 -16.19 -3.90
N SER A 54 18.75 -16.60 -3.61
CA SER A 54 19.12 -18.01 -3.54
C SER A 54 18.66 -18.68 -2.24
N VAL A 55 18.30 -17.89 -1.21
CA VAL A 55 17.86 -18.39 0.11
C VAL A 55 16.37 -18.10 0.34
N SER A 56 15.91 -16.90 -0.03
CA SER A 56 14.48 -16.56 0.00
C SER A 56 14.04 -16.13 -1.39
N LYS A 57 13.12 -16.86 -1.98
CA LYS A 57 12.54 -16.53 -3.29
C LYS A 57 11.68 -15.27 -3.24
N GLU A 58 11.13 -14.94 -2.06
CA GLU A 58 10.33 -13.76 -1.80
C GLU A 58 11.14 -12.54 -1.34
N GLN A 59 12.46 -12.53 -1.52
CA GLN A 59 13.26 -11.43 -1.00
C GLN A 59 12.83 -10.06 -1.58
N MET A 60 12.81 -9.05 -0.72
CA MET A 60 12.24 -7.74 -1.01
C MET A 60 13.29 -6.65 -1.32
N GLY A 61 14.53 -7.03 -1.63
CA GLY A 61 15.66 -6.09 -1.79
C GLY A 61 15.39 -4.98 -2.79
N GLU A 62 14.81 -5.32 -3.95
CA GLU A 62 14.39 -4.37 -4.98
C GLU A 62 13.28 -3.43 -4.48
N GLY A 63 12.33 -3.99 -3.73
CA GLY A 63 11.20 -3.22 -3.21
C GLY A 63 11.57 -2.22 -2.13
N TRP A 64 12.50 -2.57 -1.24
CA TRP A 64 13.06 -1.60 -0.30
C TRP A 64 13.73 -0.44 -1.03
N SER A 65 14.48 -0.73 -2.10
CA SER A 65 15.17 0.27 -2.92
C SER A 65 14.18 1.18 -3.64
N ASP A 66 13.13 0.63 -4.25
CA ASP A 66 12.07 1.41 -4.89
C ASP A 66 11.34 2.31 -3.88
N PHE A 67 11.03 1.80 -2.69
CA PHE A 67 10.41 2.62 -1.66
C PHE A 67 11.27 3.81 -1.28
N PHE A 68 12.58 3.63 -1.06
CA PHE A 68 13.49 4.75 -0.80
C PHE A 68 13.57 5.72 -1.98
N ALA A 69 13.58 5.21 -3.20
CA ALA A 69 13.57 6.06 -4.40
C ALA A 69 12.30 6.92 -4.46
N LEU A 70 11.12 6.33 -4.22
CA LEU A 70 9.86 7.05 -4.17
C LEU A 70 9.85 8.12 -3.08
N MET A 71 10.30 7.76 -1.87
CA MET A 71 10.29 8.67 -0.72
C MET A 71 11.25 9.85 -0.85
N LEU A 72 12.46 9.62 -1.35
CA LEU A 72 13.51 10.64 -1.44
C LEU A 72 13.43 11.49 -2.72
N THR A 73 12.62 11.07 -3.69
CA THR A 73 12.34 11.86 -4.91
C THR A 73 10.92 12.42 -4.95
N ASN A 74 10.23 12.43 -3.80
CA ASN A 74 8.90 13.02 -3.68
C ASN A 74 8.92 14.50 -4.05
N GLN A 75 7.87 14.94 -4.76
CA GLN A 75 7.74 16.32 -5.23
C GLN A 75 6.89 17.16 -4.27
N PRO A 76 7.19 18.46 -4.12
CA PRO A 76 6.30 19.36 -3.39
C PRO A 76 4.87 19.31 -3.95
N GLY A 77 3.88 19.18 -3.06
CA GLY A 77 2.46 19.13 -3.44
C GLY A 77 1.99 17.80 -4.05
N ALA A 78 2.78 16.71 -4.00
CA ALA A 78 2.33 15.40 -4.45
C ALA A 78 1.11 14.91 -3.66
N THR A 79 0.26 14.14 -4.32
CA THR A 79 -0.96 13.55 -3.73
C THR A 79 -1.07 12.08 -4.09
N ALA A 80 -1.86 11.33 -3.33
CA ALA A 80 -2.11 9.90 -3.56
C ALA A 80 -2.70 9.59 -4.95
N GLY A 81 -3.44 10.55 -5.53
CA GLY A 81 -4.05 10.40 -6.86
C GLY A 81 -3.06 10.55 -8.03
N VAL A 82 -1.83 11.02 -7.78
CA VAL A 82 -0.80 11.16 -8.81
C VAL A 82 0.12 9.95 -8.76
N PRO A 83 0.09 9.07 -9.78
CA PRO A 83 0.95 7.88 -9.79
C PRO A 83 2.42 8.24 -9.98
N ARG A 84 3.30 7.32 -9.63
CA ARG A 84 4.75 7.47 -9.73
C ARG A 84 5.38 6.27 -10.43
N GLY A 85 6.47 6.50 -11.15
CA GLY A 85 7.32 5.47 -11.71
C GLY A 85 8.75 5.54 -11.19
N ILE A 86 9.52 4.51 -11.48
CA ILE A 86 10.96 4.43 -11.22
C ILE A 86 11.69 4.35 -12.56
N GLY A 87 12.80 5.07 -12.71
CA GLY A 87 13.60 5.07 -13.94
C GLY A 87 12.94 5.79 -15.12
N THR A 88 11.96 6.65 -14.87
CA THR A 88 11.18 7.31 -15.93
C THR A 88 12.00 8.28 -16.77
N TYR A 89 13.02 8.92 -16.21
CA TYR A 89 13.93 9.72 -17.00
C TYR A 89 14.75 8.86 -17.96
N ALA A 90 15.28 7.73 -17.51
CA ALA A 90 16.04 6.80 -18.34
C ALA A 90 15.21 6.18 -19.46
N THR A 91 13.91 5.97 -19.24
CA THR A 91 12.97 5.45 -20.25
C THR A 91 12.37 6.53 -21.16
N SER A 92 12.69 7.81 -20.94
CA SER A 92 12.12 8.95 -21.68
C SER A 92 10.61 9.15 -21.42
N GLU A 93 10.17 8.85 -20.23
CA GLU A 93 8.79 8.94 -19.80
C GLU A 93 8.56 10.08 -18.79
N LEU A 94 7.31 10.42 -18.53
CA LEU A 94 6.96 11.32 -17.44
C LEU A 94 7.13 10.63 -16.08
N ILE A 95 7.39 11.40 -15.04
CA ILE A 95 7.51 10.87 -13.67
C ILE A 95 6.25 10.13 -13.19
N THR A 96 5.12 10.37 -13.84
CA THR A 96 3.82 9.74 -13.60
C THR A 96 3.57 8.49 -14.43
N ASP A 97 4.54 8.09 -15.27
CA ASP A 97 4.47 6.86 -16.07
C ASP A 97 5.09 5.68 -15.31
N GLY A 98 5.14 4.49 -15.92
CA GLY A 98 5.58 3.26 -15.25
C GLY A 98 7.09 3.18 -15.05
N GLY A 99 7.86 3.70 -16.03
CA GLY A 99 9.30 3.54 -16.07
C GLY A 99 9.70 2.09 -16.32
N ILE A 100 10.52 1.55 -15.44
CA ILE A 100 11.10 0.19 -15.57
C ILE A 100 10.33 -0.89 -14.78
N ARG A 101 9.17 -0.55 -14.22
CA ARG A 101 8.38 -1.48 -13.40
C ARG A 101 7.10 -1.95 -14.12
N PRO A 102 6.50 -3.08 -13.69
CA PRO A 102 5.31 -3.66 -14.34
C PRO A 102 4.10 -2.72 -14.38
N ALA A 103 3.97 -1.85 -13.40
CA ALA A 103 2.93 -0.82 -13.33
C ALA A 103 3.42 0.42 -12.60
N LYS A 104 2.60 1.48 -12.61
CA LYS A 104 2.83 2.70 -11.84
C LYS A 104 2.58 2.46 -10.36
N TYR A 105 3.34 3.06 -9.49
CA TYR A 105 3.05 3.09 -8.06
C TYR A 105 1.86 3.99 -7.79
N SER A 106 0.78 3.41 -7.28
CA SER A 106 -0.46 4.12 -6.95
C SER A 106 -1.27 3.34 -5.91
N PRO A 107 -1.88 4.02 -4.92
CA PRO A 107 -2.88 3.39 -4.04
C PRO A 107 -4.20 3.06 -4.74
N ASP A 108 -4.43 3.61 -5.96
CA ASP A 108 -5.60 3.28 -6.76
C ASP A 108 -5.43 1.91 -7.42
N LEU A 109 -6.25 0.94 -7.01
CA LEU A 109 -6.23 -0.43 -7.53
C LEU A 109 -6.54 -0.52 -9.03
N ALA A 110 -7.19 0.49 -9.62
CA ALA A 110 -7.41 0.55 -11.05
C ALA A 110 -6.13 0.90 -11.83
N ILE A 111 -5.15 1.56 -11.18
CA ILE A 111 -3.85 1.89 -11.74
C ILE A 111 -2.82 0.82 -11.41
N ASN A 112 -2.85 0.32 -10.17
CA ASN A 112 -1.95 -0.71 -9.69
C ASN A 112 -2.74 -1.74 -8.86
N GLY A 113 -3.18 -2.81 -9.49
CA GLY A 113 -3.95 -3.88 -8.85
C GLY A 113 -3.10 -4.97 -8.21
N TYR A 114 -1.78 -4.89 -8.27
CA TYR A 114 -0.88 -5.94 -7.76
C TYR A 114 -0.98 -6.09 -6.24
N GLY A 115 -1.03 -7.34 -5.79
CA GLY A 115 -1.06 -7.74 -4.38
C GLY A 115 -0.18 -8.95 -4.12
N TYR A 116 -0.21 -9.46 -2.90
CA TYR A 116 0.67 -10.54 -2.46
C TYR A 116 0.50 -11.82 -3.29
N GLY A 117 -0.73 -12.18 -3.64
CA GLY A 117 -1.00 -13.36 -4.46
C GLY A 117 -0.38 -13.32 -5.86
N ASP A 118 -0.12 -12.12 -6.39
CA ASP A 118 0.49 -11.95 -7.71
C ASP A 118 1.99 -12.26 -7.72
N THR A 119 2.64 -12.40 -6.55
CA THR A 119 4.04 -12.84 -6.47
C THR A 119 4.23 -14.29 -6.91
N ASN A 120 3.16 -15.11 -6.82
CA ASN A 120 3.20 -16.48 -7.32
C ASN A 120 3.51 -16.49 -8.82
N GLY A 121 4.53 -17.25 -9.23
CA GLY A 121 4.97 -17.35 -10.60
C GLY A 121 5.80 -16.18 -11.11
N MET A 122 6.19 -15.22 -10.28
CA MET A 122 7.13 -14.18 -10.67
C MET A 122 8.55 -14.75 -10.77
N GLU A 123 8.79 -15.47 -11.87
CA GLU A 123 10.05 -16.11 -12.17
C GLU A 123 10.32 -16.09 -13.70
N TYR A 124 11.58 -16.20 -14.07
CA TYR A 124 11.99 -16.26 -15.48
C TYR A 124 13.15 -17.24 -15.66
N THR A 125 13.29 -17.75 -16.89
CA THR A 125 14.44 -18.58 -17.25
C THR A 125 15.63 -17.69 -17.57
N ASN A 126 16.70 -17.81 -16.79
CA ASN A 126 17.93 -17.04 -17.02
C ASN A 126 18.73 -17.58 -18.21
N THR A 127 19.81 -16.90 -18.57
CA THR A 127 20.69 -17.26 -19.72
C THR A 127 21.37 -18.63 -19.57
N ALA A 128 21.45 -19.18 -18.37
CA ALA A 128 21.95 -20.52 -18.10
C ALA A 128 20.87 -21.61 -18.16
N GLY A 129 19.61 -21.26 -18.51
CA GLY A 129 18.47 -22.17 -18.58
C GLY A 129 17.86 -22.50 -17.22
N ALA A 130 18.23 -21.83 -16.15
CA ALA A 130 17.67 -22.04 -14.81
C ALA A 130 16.49 -21.09 -14.56
N LEU A 131 15.43 -21.62 -13.94
CA LEU A 131 14.31 -20.83 -13.47
C LEU A 131 14.70 -20.11 -12.17
N VAL A 132 14.59 -18.79 -12.18
CA VAL A 132 14.99 -17.91 -11.08
C VAL A 132 13.90 -16.87 -10.77
N PRO A 133 13.76 -16.42 -9.50
CA PRO A 133 12.78 -15.39 -9.16
C PRO A 133 13.03 -14.09 -9.94
N ASP A 134 11.96 -13.47 -10.41
CA ASP A 134 11.98 -12.09 -10.90
C ASP A 134 11.97 -11.13 -9.69
N VAL A 135 13.15 -10.90 -9.14
CA VAL A 135 13.32 -10.07 -7.94
C VAL A 135 12.80 -8.65 -8.11
N HIS A 136 12.78 -8.13 -9.34
CA HIS A 136 12.30 -6.79 -9.64
C HIS A 136 10.76 -6.73 -9.55
N SER A 137 10.06 -7.70 -10.15
CA SER A 137 8.60 -7.78 -10.09
C SER A 137 8.11 -8.14 -8.67
N ILE A 138 8.80 -9.05 -7.98
CA ILE A 138 8.52 -9.37 -6.56
C ILE A 138 8.72 -8.11 -5.69
N GLY A 139 9.84 -7.43 -5.84
CA GLY A 139 10.14 -6.20 -5.10
C GLY A 139 9.16 -5.08 -5.42
N PHE A 140 8.69 -4.97 -6.67
CA PHE A 140 7.65 -4.01 -7.05
C PHE A 140 6.36 -4.22 -6.23
N VAL A 141 5.92 -5.44 -6.01
CA VAL A 141 4.74 -5.73 -5.18
C VAL A 141 4.97 -5.26 -3.74
N TRP A 142 6.15 -5.53 -3.18
CA TRP A 142 6.50 -5.05 -1.84
C TRP A 142 6.48 -3.52 -1.73
N ALA A 143 7.15 -2.84 -2.66
CA ALA A 143 7.19 -1.38 -2.68
C ALA A 143 5.79 -0.76 -2.89
N THR A 144 4.90 -1.43 -3.63
CA THR A 144 3.50 -1.02 -3.78
C THR A 144 2.79 -0.97 -2.42
N MET A 145 2.95 -1.98 -1.58
CA MET A 145 2.37 -2.00 -0.23
C MET A 145 2.94 -0.88 0.65
N LEU A 146 4.25 -0.64 0.58
CA LEU A 146 4.90 0.45 1.33
C LEU A 146 4.48 1.84 0.83
N TRP A 147 4.22 1.98 -0.49
CA TRP A 147 3.71 3.22 -1.06
C TRP A 147 2.27 3.50 -0.63
N ASP A 148 1.42 2.47 -0.56
CA ASP A 148 0.08 2.59 0.02
C ASP A 148 0.16 3.00 1.50
N LEU A 149 1.08 2.40 2.25
CA LEU A 149 1.33 2.74 3.65
C LEU A 149 1.76 4.20 3.80
N HIS A 150 2.65 4.71 2.93
CA HIS A 150 3.03 6.11 2.91
C HIS A 150 1.81 7.03 2.82
N TRP A 151 0.91 6.79 1.86
CA TRP A 151 -0.25 7.64 1.68
C TRP A 151 -1.25 7.54 2.83
N LYS A 152 -1.33 6.41 3.54
CA LYS A 152 -2.12 6.28 4.76
C LYS A 152 -1.53 7.08 5.93
N TYR A 153 -0.23 7.09 6.09
CA TYR A 153 0.44 7.96 7.04
C TYR A 153 0.27 9.45 6.69
N VAL A 154 0.33 9.80 5.41
CA VAL A 154 0.06 11.17 4.92
C VAL A 154 -1.38 11.59 5.20
N GLU A 155 -2.35 10.73 4.96
CA GLU A 155 -3.76 10.98 5.27
C GLU A 155 -3.95 11.32 6.76
N LYS A 156 -3.23 10.66 7.63
CA LYS A 156 -3.36 10.82 9.10
C LYS A 156 -2.53 11.99 9.65
N TYR A 157 -1.33 12.21 9.15
CA TYR A 157 -0.33 13.10 9.75
C TYR A 157 0.18 14.21 8.84
N GLY A 158 -0.30 14.29 7.61
CA GLY A 158 0.11 15.28 6.62
C GLY A 158 1.33 14.88 5.80
N TYR A 159 1.47 15.53 4.66
CA TYR A 159 2.51 15.31 3.66
C TYR A 159 3.72 16.21 3.87
N SER A 160 4.91 15.70 3.58
CA SER A 160 6.11 16.47 3.34
C SER A 160 6.93 15.84 2.23
N SER A 161 7.41 16.65 1.27
CA SER A 161 8.41 16.21 0.30
C SER A 161 9.81 16.12 0.92
N ASP A 162 10.08 16.91 1.95
CA ASP A 162 11.28 16.79 2.77
C ASP A 162 11.02 15.85 3.95
N VAL A 163 11.42 14.60 3.77
CA VAL A 163 11.24 13.53 4.77
C VAL A 163 12.15 13.68 5.99
N SER A 164 13.06 14.65 5.98
CA SER A 164 13.96 14.98 7.09
C SER A 164 13.53 16.21 7.89
N ALA A 165 12.58 17.01 7.37
CA ALA A 165 12.23 18.31 7.91
C ALA A 165 11.67 18.30 9.34
N ASN A 166 10.84 17.31 9.67
CA ASN A 166 10.37 17.10 11.05
C ASN A 166 9.85 15.68 11.23
N ALA A 167 9.82 15.21 12.48
CA ALA A 167 9.41 13.84 12.84
C ALA A 167 7.88 13.66 12.94
N THR A 168 7.07 14.70 12.74
CA THR A 168 5.64 14.65 13.04
C THR A 168 4.74 14.43 11.83
N ASN A 169 5.21 14.73 10.62
CA ASN A 169 4.45 14.49 9.38
C ASN A 169 4.43 13.02 8.97
N GLY A 170 3.45 12.64 8.16
CA GLY A 170 3.23 11.25 7.74
C GLY A 170 4.39 10.67 6.92
N SER A 171 4.96 11.47 6.00
CA SER A 171 6.07 11.02 5.15
C SER A 171 7.31 10.65 5.97
N THR A 172 7.68 11.46 6.96
CA THR A 172 8.82 11.15 7.84
C THR A 172 8.52 9.99 8.77
N ARG A 173 7.30 9.92 9.33
CA ARG A 173 6.90 8.83 10.25
C ARG A 173 6.97 7.47 9.57
N VAL A 174 6.39 7.33 8.38
CA VAL A 174 6.42 6.06 7.66
C VAL A 174 7.83 5.66 7.26
N LEU A 175 8.65 6.61 6.78
CA LEU A 175 10.05 6.32 6.44
C LEU A 175 10.80 5.81 7.67
N GLN A 176 10.63 6.45 8.82
CA GLN A 176 11.27 6.02 10.06
C GLN A 176 10.77 4.64 10.52
N ASN A 177 9.46 4.36 10.42
CA ASN A 177 8.88 3.08 10.79
C ASN A 177 9.40 1.95 9.90
N VAL A 178 9.45 2.17 8.58
CA VAL A 178 10.02 1.25 7.60
C VAL A 178 11.51 0.99 7.86
N MET A 179 12.30 2.04 8.14
CA MET A 179 13.71 1.90 8.51
C MET A 179 13.92 1.10 9.80
N ASN A 180 13.04 1.27 10.77
CA ASN A 180 13.09 0.47 12.01
C ASN A 180 12.67 -0.98 11.75
N GLY A 181 11.67 -1.23 10.90
CA GLY A 181 11.27 -2.57 10.46
C GLY A 181 12.41 -3.31 9.76
N LEU A 182 13.14 -2.64 8.87
CA LEU A 182 14.34 -3.21 8.22
C LEU A 182 15.34 -3.77 9.23
N LYS A 183 15.53 -3.09 10.37
CA LYS A 183 16.47 -3.52 11.41
C LYS A 183 15.96 -4.69 12.24
N LEU A 184 14.66 -4.89 12.27
CA LEU A 184 13.99 -5.93 13.06
C LEU A 184 13.72 -7.21 12.27
N GLN A 185 13.67 -7.14 10.94
CA GLN A 185 13.42 -8.32 10.13
C GLN A 185 14.57 -9.34 10.20
N PRO A 186 14.27 -10.65 10.12
CA PRO A 186 15.29 -11.69 10.13
C PRO A 186 16.15 -11.66 8.87
N CYS A 187 17.21 -12.47 8.87
CA CYS A 187 18.02 -12.71 7.67
C CYS A 187 17.22 -13.48 6.61
N ASN A 188 17.25 -13.02 5.37
CA ASN A 188 16.49 -13.54 4.23
C ASN A 188 14.97 -13.64 4.52
N PRO A 189 14.33 -12.50 4.78
CA PRO A 189 12.94 -12.43 5.16
C PRO A 189 12.00 -12.79 3.99
N THR A 190 10.81 -13.23 4.35
CA THR A 190 9.63 -13.27 3.48
C THR A 190 8.84 -11.95 3.62
N PHE A 191 7.79 -11.78 2.82
CA PHE A 191 6.86 -10.62 2.96
C PHE A 191 6.18 -10.61 4.33
N ILE A 192 5.86 -11.80 4.87
CA ILE A 192 5.29 -11.93 6.22
C ILE A 192 6.28 -11.39 7.27
N ASP A 193 7.55 -11.79 7.20
CA ASP A 193 8.59 -11.31 8.11
C ASP A 193 8.76 -9.79 8.01
N GLY A 194 8.71 -9.23 6.79
CA GLY A 194 8.82 -7.79 6.55
C GLY A 194 7.64 -7.01 7.13
N ARG A 195 6.41 -7.48 6.92
CA ARG A 195 5.18 -6.92 7.50
C ARG A 195 5.25 -6.93 9.03
N ASP A 196 5.60 -8.07 9.61
CA ASP A 196 5.62 -8.26 11.06
C ASP A 196 6.72 -7.42 11.71
N ALA A 197 7.85 -7.24 11.04
CA ALA A 197 8.90 -6.34 11.48
C ALA A 197 8.47 -4.86 11.48
N ILE A 198 7.69 -4.41 10.49
CA ILE A 198 7.12 -3.06 10.46
C ILE A 198 6.08 -2.87 11.59
N LEU A 199 5.26 -3.89 11.85
CA LEU A 199 4.32 -3.88 12.98
C LEU A 199 5.04 -3.87 14.34
N ALA A 200 6.14 -4.62 14.47
CA ALA A 200 6.96 -4.61 15.67
C ALA A 200 7.65 -3.24 15.87
N ALA A 201 8.12 -2.61 14.79
CA ALA A 201 8.67 -1.26 14.83
C ALA A 201 7.62 -0.23 15.29
N GLU A 202 6.37 -0.35 14.83
CA GLU A 202 5.27 0.50 15.28
C GLU A 202 4.95 0.27 16.76
N ALA A 203 4.93 -0.97 17.22
CA ALA A 203 4.69 -1.29 18.64
C ALA A 203 5.76 -0.69 19.57
N ALA A 204 6.99 -0.54 19.10
CA ALA A 204 8.10 0.07 19.83
C ALA A 204 8.19 1.60 19.62
N ASN A 205 7.34 2.19 18.79
CA ASN A 205 7.39 3.60 18.44
C ASN A 205 6.81 4.48 19.55
N THR A 206 7.66 5.27 20.20
CA THR A 206 7.28 6.14 21.31
C THR A 206 6.41 7.34 20.90
N LEU A 207 6.39 7.71 19.61
CA LEU A 207 5.57 8.82 19.09
C LEU A 207 4.11 8.42 18.89
N SER A 208 3.87 7.20 18.42
CA SER A 208 2.53 6.66 18.15
C SER A 208 2.02 5.76 19.27
N ASN A 209 2.92 5.16 20.06
CA ASN A 209 2.59 4.19 21.09
C ASN A 209 1.78 2.99 20.54
N GLY A 210 2.09 2.56 19.31
CA GLY A 210 1.38 1.48 18.64
C GLY A 210 0.01 1.86 18.06
N ALA A 211 -0.37 3.15 18.08
CA ALA A 211 -1.68 3.62 17.63
C ALA A 211 -1.92 3.47 16.12
N ASP A 212 -0.87 3.22 15.35
CA ASP A 212 -0.96 3.02 13.90
C ASP A 212 -1.05 1.54 13.51
N LYS A 213 -0.98 0.59 14.47
CA LYS A 213 -0.98 -0.86 14.22
C LYS A 213 -2.12 -1.30 13.30
N CYS A 214 -3.34 -0.89 13.60
CA CYS A 214 -4.50 -1.31 12.79
C CYS A 214 -4.54 -0.63 11.41
N MET A 215 -4.03 0.59 11.28
CA MET A 215 -3.85 1.24 9.98
C MET A 215 -2.84 0.46 9.13
N ILE A 216 -1.72 0.01 9.70
CA ILE A 216 -0.71 -0.80 9.01
C ILE A 216 -1.31 -2.14 8.57
N TRP A 217 -2.03 -2.84 9.45
CA TRP A 217 -2.73 -4.09 9.11
C TRP A 217 -3.70 -3.92 7.95
N ASN A 218 -4.53 -2.86 7.97
CA ASN A 218 -5.48 -2.58 6.89
C ASN A 218 -4.79 -2.36 5.54
N VAL A 219 -3.63 -1.69 5.52
CA VAL A 219 -2.88 -1.47 4.28
C VAL A 219 -2.35 -2.78 3.71
N PHE A 220 -1.69 -3.58 4.52
CA PHE A 220 -1.14 -4.86 4.06
C PHE A 220 -2.24 -5.85 3.65
N ALA A 221 -3.31 -5.95 4.44
CA ALA A 221 -4.46 -6.80 4.14
C ALA A 221 -5.15 -6.39 2.83
N ALA A 222 -5.29 -5.09 2.55
CA ALA A 222 -5.86 -4.60 1.30
C ALA A 222 -5.11 -5.07 0.04
N ARG A 223 -3.83 -5.44 0.19
CA ARG A 223 -2.99 -6.03 -0.85
C ARG A 223 -2.79 -7.55 -0.68
N GLY A 224 -3.64 -8.20 0.12
CA GLY A 224 -3.60 -9.65 0.30
C GLY A 224 -2.56 -10.16 1.30
N LEU A 225 -1.86 -9.26 2.02
CA LEU A 225 -0.89 -9.64 3.06
C LEU A 225 -1.53 -9.52 4.47
N GLY A 226 -2.74 -10.05 4.62
CA GLY A 226 -3.50 -10.04 5.87
C GLY A 226 -3.00 -11.04 6.90
N VAL A 227 -3.75 -11.20 8.00
CA VAL A 227 -3.31 -11.98 9.18
C VAL A 227 -3.10 -13.46 8.87
N ASP A 228 -3.94 -14.04 8.01
CA ASP A 228 -3.88 -15.45 7.63
C ASP A 228 -3.09 -15.69 6.32
N ALA A 229 -2.40 -14.68 5.80
CA ALA A 229 -1.50 -14.85 4.67
C ALA A 229 -0.30 -15.72 5.06
N SER A 230 0.16 -16.56 4.13
CA SER A 230 1.29 -17.46 4.35
C SER A 230 2.31 -17.33 3.23
N ALA A 231 3.58 -17.32 3.62
CA ALA A 231 4.71 -17.34 2.70
C ALA A 231 5.03 -18.73 2.14
N GLY A 232 4.41 -19.78 2.68
CA GLY A 232 4.79 -21.15 2.30
C GLY A 232 6.27 -21.44 2.58
N SER A 233 6.95 -22.03 1.63
CA SER A 233 8.39 -22.29 1.70
C SER A 233 9.19 -21.14 1.16
N LYS A 234 10.18 -20.62 1.91
CA LYS A 234 11.12 -19.59 1.43
C LYS A 234 11.79 -19.91 0.09
N THR A 235 11.87 -21.20 -0.26
CA THR A 235 12.56 -21.68 -1.47
C THR A 235 11.62 -21.90 -2.64
N ASP A 236 10.33 -21.60 -2.49
CA ASP A 236 9.32 -21.68 -3.53
C ASP A 236 8.67 -20.31 -3.72
N ILE A 237 8.47 -19.87 -4.96
CA ILE A 237 7.79 -18.62 -5.31
C ILE A 237 6.36 -18.88 -5.79
N ASN A 238 5.86 -20.10 -5.64
CA ASN A 238 4.58 -20.51 -6.19
C ASN A 238 3.60 -21.03 -5.13
N ASP A 239 3.95 -20.91 -3.83
CA ASP A 239 3.15 -21.48 -2.74
C ASP A 239 2.65 -20.43 -1.73
N GLN A 240 2.75 -19.14 -2.05
CA GLN A 240 2.20 -18.07 -1.25
C GLN A 240 0.68 -18.10 -1.25
N THR A 241 0.09 -17.92 -0.07
CA THR A 241 -1.37 -17.75 0.07
C THR A 241 -1.68 -16.36 0.61
N TYR A 242 -2.56 -15.65 -0.07
CA TYR A 242 -2.99 -14.32 0.34
C TYR A 242 -4.17 -14.39 1.32
N SER A 243 -4.31 -13.36 2.15
CA SER A 243 -5.48 -13.12 3.00
C SER A 243 -5.79 -11.63 3.05
N TYR A 244 -7.06 -11.29 3.07
CA TYR A 244 -7.55 -9.92 3.28
C TYR A 244 -8.01 -9.68 4.71
N ASP A 245 -7.87 -10.67 5.60
CA ASP A 245 -8.32 -10.59 6.98
C ASP A 245 -7.33 -9.79 7.83
N ILE A 246 -7.88 -9.06 8.79
CA ILE A 246 -7.13 -8.29 9.79
C ILE A 246 -7.35 -8.88 11.18
N PRO A 247 -6.46 -8.65 12.16
CA PRO A 247 -6.65 -9.12 13.52
C PRO A 247 -7.97 -8.63 14.13
N ALA A 248 -8.60 -9.47 14.94
CA ALA A 248 -9.91 -9.16 15.54
C ALA A 248 -9.93 -7.84 16.32
N GLU A 249 -8.82 -7.50 17.00
CA GLU A 249 -8.69 -6.22 17.70
C GLU A 249 -8.72 -5.01 16.74
N CYS A 250 -8.35 -5.19 15.48
CA CYS A 250 -8.42 -4.13 14.47
C CYS A 250 -9.80 -4.02 13.82
N VAL A 251 -10.60 -5.08 13.83
CA VAL A 251 -12.02 -5.05 13.41
C VAL A 251 -12.87 -4.32 14.45
N LEU A 252 -12.56 -4.51 15.73
CA LEU A 252 -13.31 -3.93 16.86
C LEU A 252 -12.84 -2.52 17.22
N ALA A 253 -11.70 -2.07 16.71
CA ALA A 253 -11.25 -0.69 16.86
C ALA A 253 -12.28 0.22 16.19
N THR A 254 -13.22 0.71 17.00
CA THR A 254 -14.27 1.62 16.58
C THR A 254 -13.69 2.72 15.72
N ASN A 255 -14.18 2.74 14.50
CA ASN A 255 -14.08 3.81 13.51
C ASN A 255 -13.31 5.03 13.98
N ASP A 256 -12.20 5.26 13.32
CA ASP A 256 -11.52 6.55 13.33
C ASP A 256 -12.59 7.66 13.26
N VAL A 257 -12.61 8.55 14.25
CA VAL A 257 -13.60 9.64 14.34
C VAL A 257 -13.61 10.50 13.09
N ASN A 258 -12.56 10.37 12.26
CA ASN A 258 -12.42 11.00 10.96
C ASN A 258 -13.14 10.25 9.82
N ALA A 259 -13.31 8.93 9.88
CA ALA A 259 -14.12 8.19 8.92
C ALA A 259 -15.60 8.50 9.13
N ALA A 260 -16.05 8.64 10.39
CA ALA A 260 -17.40 9.07 10.74
C ALA A 260 -17.73 10.51 10.27
N LYS A 261 -16.69 11.37 10.10
CA LYS A 261 -16.84 12.72 9.53
C LYS A 261 -16.77 12.74 8.01
N ALA A 262 -16.21 11.70 7.37
CA ALA A 262 -16.08 11.63 5.91
C ALA A 262 -17.40 11.24 5.21
N PHE A 263 -18.29 10.54 5.93
CA PHE A 263 -19.59 10.10 5.42
C PHE A 263 -20.71 10.46 6.38
N SER A 264 -21.86 10.78 5.84
CA SER A 264 -23.09 10.98 6.59
C SER A 264 -24.30 10.51 5.81
N ILE A 265 -25.36 10.15 6.49
CA ILE A 265 -26.66 9.81 5.92
C ILE A 265 -27.56 11.03 5.99
N TYR A 266 -28.21 11.40 4.89
CA TYR A 266 -29.13 12.51 4.83
C TYR A 266 -30.31 12.22 3.88
N PRO A 267 -31.55 12.53 4.29
CA PRO A 267 -31.95 12.94 5.62
C PRO A 267 -31.92 11.80 6.66
N ASN A 268 -31.69 12.14 7.92
CA ASN A 268 -31.82 11.22 9.03
C ASN A 268 -32.46 11.97 10.22
N PRO A 269 -33.73 11.74 10.56
CA PRO A 269 -34.60 10.64 10.12
C PRO A 269 -34.97 10.69 8.62
N ALA A 270 -35.00 9.51 8.00
CA ALA A 270 -35.45 9.31 6.62
C ALA A 270 -36.94 8.94 6.58
N LYS A 271 -37.60 9.24 5.46
CA LYS A 271 -38.95 8.78 5.16
C LYS A 271 -38.93 7.61 4.18
N ASN A 272 -38.76 7.92 2.90
CA ASN A 272 -38.82 6.95 1.81
C ASN A 272 -37.43 6.63 1.24
N GLU A 273 -36.47 7.50 1.46
CA GLU A 273 -35.11 7.39 0.93
C GLU A 273 -34.12 8.18 1.77
N PHE A 274 -32.82 7.86 1.60
CA PHE A 274 -31.70 8.66 2.09
C PHE A 274 -30.56 8.65 1.07
N PHE A 275 -29.61 9.56 1.24
CA PHE A 275 -28.40 9.68 0.44
C PHE A 275 -27.18 9.48 1.32
N LEU A 276 -26.12 8.97 0.72
CA LEU A 276 -24.78 8.98 1.32
C LEU A 276 -24.11 10.30 0.95
N LYS A 277 -23.81 11.12 1.94
CA LYS A 277 -23.02 12.34 1.74
C LYS A 277 -21.58 12.06 2.11
N SER A 278 -20.66 12.30 1.18
CA SER A 278 -19.23 12.16 1.37
C SER A 278 -18.52 13.48 1.11
N ASN A 279 -17.47 13.75 1.89
CA ASN A 279 -16.56 14.87 1.65
C ASN A 279 -15.46 14.51 0.62
N LYS A 280 -15.39 13.24 0.20
CA LYS A 280 -14.46 12.74 -0.81
C LYS A 280 -15.27 12.25 -2.02
N SER A 281 -14.71 12.38 -3.22
CA SER A 281 -15.29 11.79 -4.42
C SER A 281 -15.26 10.28 -4.29
N ILE A 282 -16.45 9.64 -4.31
CA ILE A 282 -16.58 8.19 -4.34
C ILE A 282 -16.60 7.77 -5.79
N LEU A 283 -15.61 7.00 -6.21
CA LEU A 283 -15.55 6.41 -7.53
C LEU A 283 -16.24 5.05 -7.53
N GLY A 284 -17.26 4.91 -8.38
CA GLY A 284 -17.96 3.65 -8.59
C GLY A 284 -19.22 3.45 -7.74
N LYS A 285 -19.71 2.19 -7.73
CA LYS A 285 -20.91 1.79 -6.98
C LYS A 285 -20.52 1.30 -5.59
N VAL A 286 -21.32 1.68 -4.59
CA VAL A 286 -21.24 1.18 -3.21
C VAL A 286 -22.35 0.16 -2.96
N SER A 287 -22.07 -0.87 -2.18
CA SER A 287 -23.06 -1.78 -1.63
C SER A 287 -23.58 -1.20 -0.32
N VAL A 288 -24.88 -0.99 -0.23
CA VAL A 288 -25.55 -0.47 0.96
C VAL A 288 -26.44 -1.55 1.53
N GLU A 289 -26.14 -1.99 2.74
CA GLU A 289 -26.87 -2.99 3.50
C GLU A 289 -27.54 -2.33 4.70
N ILE A 290 -28.79 -2.67 4.95
CA ILE A 290 -29.57 -2.13 6.07
C ILE A 290 -29.98 -3.30 6.96
N PHE A 291 -29.63 -3.18 8.25
CA PHE A 291 -29.91 -4.17 9.28
C PHE A 291 -30.91 -3.60 10.30
N ASP A 292 -31.83 -4.41 10.78
CA ASP A 292 -32.69 -4.07 11.89
C ASP A 292 -31.96 -4.13 13.24
N ALA A 293 -32.66 -3.80 14.32
CA ALA A 293 -32.09 -3.77 15.68
C ALA A 293 -31.67 -5.16 16.19
N SER A 294 -32.11 -6.25 15.53
CA SER A 294 -31.67 -7.62 15.86
C SER A 294 -30.42 -8.05 15.08
N GLY A 295 -29.94 -7.21 14.17
CA GLY A 295 -28.82 -7.54 13.27
C GLY A 295 -29.22 -8.30 12.01
N LYS A 296 -30.54 -8.46 11.75
CA LYS A 296 -31.03 -9.11 10.53
C LYS A 296 -30.95 -8.15 9.35
N LEU A 297 -30.40 -8.61 8.23
CA LEU A 297 -30.36 -7.87 6.97
C LEU A 297 -31.80 -7.70 6.45
N VAL A 298 -32.26 -6.46 6.26
CA VAL A 298 -33.61 -6.12 5.78
C VAL A 298 -33.63 -5.45 4.41
N SER A 299 -32.49 -4.95 3.95
CA SER A 299 -32.33 -4.40 2.59
C SER A 299 -30.86 -4.46 2.15
N SER A 300 -30.64 -4.73 0.86
CA SER A 300 -29.31 -4.66 0.24
C SER A 300 -29.47 -4.04 -1.17
N GLN A 301 -28.71 -2.98 -1.46
CA GLN A 301 -28.77 -2.24 -2.72
C GLN A 301 -27.36 -1.90 -3.17
N LYS A 302 -27.10 -1.95 -4.50
CA LYS A 302 -25.88 -1.39 -5.10
C LYS A 302 -26.25 -0.10 -5.81
N THR A 303 -25.68 1.01 -5.38
CA THR A 303 -26.02 2.35 -5.86
C THR A 303 -24.76 3.18 -6.08
N ALA A 304 -24.81 4.17 -6.96
CA ALA A 304 -23.79 5.21 -6.96
C ALA A 304 -23.91 6.04 -5.69
N ALA A 305 -22.81 6.59 -5.20
CA ALA A 305 -22.82 7.35 -3.95
C ALA A 305 -23.72 8.61 -3.98
N THR A 306 -24.08 9.07 -5.18
CA THR A 306 -24.95 10.22 -5.40
C THR A 306 -26.43 9.85 -5.60
N GLU A 307 -26.75 8.57 -5.67
CA GLU A 307 -28.11 8.07 -5.87
C GLU A 307 -28.81 7.81 -4.53
N ALA A 308 -30.15 7.89 -4.56
CA ALA A 308 -30.97 7.63 -3.39
C ALA A 308 -30.99 6.13 -3.03
N VAL A 309 -30.89 5.83 -1.75
CA VAL A 309 -31.12 4.50 -1.20
C VAL A 309 -32.58 4.42 -0.74
N ASN A 310 -33.34 3.52 -1.36
CA ASN A 310 -34.77 3.38 -1.10
C ASN A 310 -35.04 2.70 0.23
N THR A 311 -35.92 3.31 1.06
CA THR A 311 -36.35 2.80 2.37
C THR A 311 -37.87 2.66 2.47
N GLN A 312 -38.58 2.80 1.36
CA GLN A 312 -40.05 2.83 1.33
C GLN A 312 -40.71 1.57 1.92
N ALA A 313 -40.08 0.43 1.77
CA ALA A 313 -40.57 -0.83 2.31
C ALA A 313 -40.27 -1.03 3.82
N LEU A 314 -39.41 -0.20 4.43
CA LEU A 314 -39.00 -0.37 5.82
C LEU A 314 -39.99 0.34 6.78
N PRO A 315 -40.43 -0.32 7.87
CA PRO A 315 -41.26 0.31 8.90
C PRO A 315 -40.55 1.45 9.64
N ASN A 316 -41.34 2.25 10.41
CA ASN A 316 -40.73 3.18 11.36
C ASN A 316 -39.86 2.43 12.36
N GLY A 317 -38.65 2.92 12.60
CA GLY A 317 -37.71 2.23 13.48
C GLY A 317 -36.28 2.75 13.39
N VAL A 318 -35.41 2.07 14.10
CA VAL A 318 -33.97 2.32 14.12
C VAL A 318 -33.28 1.16 13.42
N TYR A 319 -32.39 1.50 12.52
CA TYR A 319 -31.64 0.57 11.67
C TYR A 319 -30.16 0.90 11.71
N VAL A 320 -29.34 -0.06 11.34
CA VAL A 320 -27.92 0.13 11.06
C VAL A 320 -27.72 0.05 9.55
N VAL A 321 -27.12 1.06 8.97
CA VAL A 321 -26.70 1.07 7.57
C VAL A 321 -25.21 0.76 7.51
N LYS A 322 -24.83 -0.21 6.66
CA LYS A 322 -23.44 -0.48 6.29
C LYS A 322 -23.28 -0.19 4.80
N ALA A 323 -22.35 0.68 4.45
CA ALA A 323 -21.99 1.00 3.07
C ALA A 323 -20.55 0.57 2.82
N THR A 324 -20.34 -0.30 1.82
CA THR A 324 -19.03 -0.84 1.45
C THR A 324 -18.77 -0.65 -0.05
N GLY A 325 -17.54 -0.34 -0.42
CA GLY A 325 -17.11 -0.13 -1.81
C GLY A 325 -15.66 0.30 -1.87
N LEU A 326 -15.15 0.67 -3.04
CA LEU A 326 -13.78 1.15 -3.22
C LEU A 326 -13.50 2.37 -2.34
N GLY A 327 -12.78 2.16 -1.24
CA GLY A 327 -12.45 3.21 -0.26
C GLY A 327 -13.61 3.62 0.66
N VAL A 328 -14.72 2.87 0.66
CA VAL A 328 -15.87 3.09 1.53
C VAL A 328 -16.06 1.89 2.43
N ASP A 329 -15.90 2.08 3.73
CA ASP A 329 -16.40 1.19 4.79
C ASP A 329 -17.00 2.09 5.86
N TYR A 330 -18.32 2.17 5.86
CA TYR A 330 -19.07 3.11 6.69
C TYR A 330 -20.26 2.42 7.32
N SER A 331 -20.42 2.62 8.63
CA SER A 331 -21.60 2.19 9.36
C SER A 331 -22.20 3.38 10.08
N SER A 332 -23.53 3.50 10.05
CA SER A 332 -24.24 4.53 10.75
C SER A 332 -25.64 4.10 11.18
N LYS A 333 -26.13 4.78 12.21
CA LYS A 333 -27.52 4.66 12.65
C LYS A 333 -28.44 5.43 11.68
N LEU A 334 -29.45 4.75 11.16
CA LEU A 334 -30.53 5.33 10.38
C LEU A 334 -31.83 5.28 11.20
N MET A 335 -32.51 6.39 11.27
CA MET A 335 -33.87 6.46 11.83
C MET A 335 -34.86 6.62 10.68
N ILE A 336 -35.89 5.79 10.65
CA ILE A 336 -37.02 5.91 9.71
C ILE A 336 -38.24 6.42 10.47
N LYS A 337 -38.78 7.53 9.98
CA LYS A 337 -39.98 8.16 10.53
C LYS A 337 -40.87 8.65 9.35
N LYS A 338 -41.88 7.86 9.01
CA LYS A 338 -42.87 8.16 7.99
C LYS A 338 -43.97 9.04 8.52
#